data_99866a7a8b65c3f515ba802737749e4d
#
_entry.id   99866a7a8b65c3f515ba802737749e4d
#
_cell.length_a   1.000
_cell.length_b   1.000
_cell.length_c   1.000
_cell.angle_alpha   90.00
_cell.angle_beta   90.00
_cell.angle_gamma   90.00
#
_symmetry.space_group_name_H-M   'P 1'
#
loop_
_entity.id
_entity.type
_entity.pdbx_description
1 polymer ?
#
loop_
_entity_poly.entity_id
_entity_poly.type
_entity_poly.pdbx_seq_one_letter_code
_entity_poly.pdbx_strand_id
1 'polypeptide(L)'
;MSNEVESYDDLKYLLGYMGIEILLAIDKGAKSYETIKLFSGLPIACIKGRIPVLSDLKLIKKVKEEYYLTEKGIKFKKEIENSF
;
A
#
# COMPACT_ATOMS: atom_id res chain seq x y z
N MET A 1 -17.24 -11.28 -13.37
CA MET A 1 -16.67 -11.19 -13.01
C MET A 1 -16.00 -11.10 -12.28
N SER A 2 -15.68 -11.23 -12.04
CA SER A 2 -15.12 -10.96 -11.30
C SER A 2 -14.17 -10.70 -11.21
N ASN A 3 -13.69 -10.55 -11.65
CA ASN A 3 -12.80 -10.17 -11.61
C ASN A 3 -12.16 -9.59 -10.79
N GLU A 4 -12.34 -9.46 -10.66
CA GLU A 4 -11.94 -8.67 -9.69
C GLU A 4 -11.08 -9.29 -8.75
N VAL A 5 -10.71 -10.40 -8.91
CA VAL A 5 -9.85 -11.11 -8.03
C VAL A 5 -8.44 -10.97 -8.55
N GLU A 6 -7.72 -10.01 -7.97
CA GLU A 6 -6.30 -9.89 -8.30
C GLU A 6 -5.54 -10.88 -7.46
N SER A 7 -4.67 -11.66 -8.08
CA SER A 7 -3.82 -12.56 -7.35
C SER A 7 -2.72 -11.77 -6.63
N TYR A 8 -2.02 -12.45 -5.72
CA TYR A 8 -0.89 -11.85 -5.03
C TYR A 8 0.16 -11.34 -6.04
N ASP A 9 0.45 -12.15 -7.06
CA ASP A 9 1.42 -11.76 -8.08
C ASP A 9 0.96 -10.55 -8.87
N ASP A 10 -0.33 -10.48 -9.19
CA ASP A 10 -0.88 -9.33 -9.89
C ASP A 10 -0.71 -8.06 -9.06
N LEU A 11 -1.03 -8.14 -7.77
CA LEU A 11 -0.91 -6.99 -6.89
C LEU A 11 0.54 -6.55 -6.75
N LYS A 12 1.46 -7.50 -6.61
CA LYS A 12 2.89 -7.19 -6.54
C LYS A 12 3.34 -6.44 -7.79
N TYR A 13 2.91 -6.94 -8.94
CA TYR A 13 3.29 -6.33 -10.21
C TYR A 13 2.72 -4.91 -10.32
N LEU A 14 1.44 -4.74 -9.98
CA LEU A 14 0.78 -3.43 -10.09
C LEU A 14 1.36 -2.40 -9.13
N LEU A 15 1.70 -2.82 -7.92
CA LEU A 15 2.27 -1.90 -6.94
C LEU A 15 3.73 -1.57 -7.22
N GLY A 16 4.50 -2.55 -7.60
CA GLY A 16 5.93 -2.39 -7.75
C GLY A 16 6.59 -2.17 -6.38
N TYR A 17 7.90 -1.96 -6.42
CA TYR A 17 8.68 -1.77 -5.19
C TYR A 17 8.16 -0.60 -4.35
N MET A 18 7.95 0.55 -4.99
CA MET A 18 7.53 1.74 -4.24
C MET A 18 6.17 1.57 -3.59
N GLY A 19 5.22 0.97 -4.33
CA GLY A 19 3.89 0.74 -3.78
C GLY A 19 3.92 -0.18 -2.58
N ILE A 20 4.74 -1.23 -2.65
CA ILE A 20 4.88 -2.16 -1.54
C ILE A 20 5.50 -1.48 -0.33
N GLU A 21 6.54 -0.66 -0.55
CA GLU A 21 7.18 0.06 0.55
C GLU A 21 6.22 1.02 1.24
N ILE A 22 5.37 1.69 0.46
CA ILE A 22 4.37 2.58 1.03
C ILE A 22 3.36 1.80 1.87
N LEU A 23 2.89 0.68 1.34
CA LEU A 23 1.93 -0.16 2.06
C LEU A 23 2.52 -0.64 3.38
N LEU A 24 3.77 -1.08 3.36
CA LEU A 24 4.43 -1.54 4.59
C LEU A 24 4.64 -0.40 5.58
N ALA A 25 4.92 0.81 5.09
CA ALA A 25 5.06 1.97 5.96
C ALA A 25 3.74 2.26 6.67
N ILE A 26 2.64 2.23 5.94
CA ILE A 26 1.32 2.46 6.53
C ILE A 26 1.00 1.38 7.55
N ASP A 27 1.36 0.14 7.25
CA ASP A 27 1.17 -0.96 8.20
C ASP A 27 1.91 -0.72 9.51
N LYS A 28 3.07 -0.08 9.44
CA LYS A 28 3.89 0.20 10.63
C LYS A 28 3.41 1.44 11.39
N GLY A 29 2.39 2.11 10.91
CA GLY A 29 1.80 3.23 11.60
C GLY A 29 1.95 4.58 10.94
N ALA A 30 2.60 4.64 9.77
CA ALA A 30 2.71 5.90 9.04
C ALA A 30 1.34 6.23 8.45
N LYS A 31 0.85 7.46 8.68
CA LYS A 31 -0.50 7.83 8.28
C LYS A 31 -0.58 9.10 7.45
N SER A 32 0.54 9.77 7.22
CA SER A 32 0.60 10.99 6.43
C SER A 32 1.73 10.86 5.42
N TYR A 33 1.74 11.76 4.43
CA TYR A 33 2.84 11.75 3.45
C TYR A 33 4.20 11.87 4.13
N GLU A 34 4.30 12.74 5.13
CA GLU A 34 5.57 12.96 5.82
C GLU A 34 6.03 11.74 6.59
N THR A 35 5.11 11.08 7.30
CA THR A 35 5.49 9.88 8.05
C THR A 35 5.76 8.70 7.13
N ILE A 36 5.00 8.61 6.03
CA ILE A 36 5.28 7.58 5.03
C ILE A 36 6.69 7.77 4.46
N LYS A 37 7.06 9.03 4.20
CA LYS A 37 8.41 9.32 3.73
C LYS A 37 9.46 8.87 4.74
N LEU A 38 9.25 9.18 6.02
CA LEU A 38 10.18 8.79 7.06
C LEU A 38 10.35 7.28 7.15
N PHE A 39 9.25 6.55 7.07
CA PHE A 39 9.26 5.10 7.22
C PHE A 39 9.77 4.38 5.98
N SER A 40 9.47 4.91 4.80
CA SER A 40 9.79 4.23 3.53
C SER A 40 11.08 4.72 2.88
N GLY A 41 11.47 5.95 3.19
CA GLY A 41 12.62 6.56 2.54
C GLY A 41 12.33 7.07 1.14
N LEU A 42 11.06 7.04 0.71
CA LEU A 42 10.71 7.46 -0.65
C LEU A 42 10.42 8.97 -0.69
N PRO A 43 10.71 9.61 -1.84
CA PRO A 43 10.35 11.02 -2.01
C PRO A 43 8.83 11.23 -1.97
N ILE A 44 8.41 12.39 -1.49
CA ILE A 44 6.99 12.73 -1.40
C ILE A 44 6.30 12.61 -2.76
N ALA A 45 6.97 13.04 -3.83
CA ALA A 45 6.38 12.96 -5.17
C ALA A 45 6.03 11.52 -5.55
N CYS A 46 6.89 10.56 -5.20
CA CYS A 46 6.63 9.16 -5.47
C CYS A 46 5.46 8.65 -4.63
N ILE A 47 5.40 9.08 -3.37
CA ILE A 47 4.32 8.68 -2.47
C ILE A 47 2.99 9.19 -3.02
N LYS A 48 2.93 10.46 -3.42
CA LYS A 48 1.71 11.04 -3.97
C LYS A 48 1.27 10.34 -5.25
N GLY A 49 2.22 9.86 -6.03
CA GLY A 49 1.90 9.15 -7.26
C GLY A 49 1.40 7.75 -7.03
N ARG A 50 1.79 7.11 -5.93
CA ARG A 50 1.42 5.72 -5.65
C ARG A 50 0.18 5.57 -4.77
N ILE A 51 -0.12 6.55 -3.92
CA ILE A 51 -1.27 6.48 -3.05
C ILE A 51 -2.57 6.22 -3.82
N PRO A 52 -2.84 6.93 -4.96
CA PRO A 52 -4.07 6.64 -5.70
C PRO A 52 -4.13 5.19 -6.22
N VAL A 53 -2.99 4.62 -6.60
CA VAL A 53 -2.96 3.23 -7.07
C VAL A 53 -3.36 2.29 -5.94
N LEU A 54 -2.80 2.50 -4.76
CA LEU A 54 -3.14 1.68 -3.59
C LEU A 54 -4.60 1.81 -3.22
N SER A 55 -5.15 3.03 -3.31
CA SER A 55 -6.56 3.28 -3.02
C SER A 55 -7.46 2.62 -4.04
N ASP A 56 -7.11 2.72 -5.33
CA ASP A 56 -7.91 2.12 -6.40
C ASP A 56 -7.94 0.60 -6.29
N LEU A 57 -6.86 0.02 -5.81
CA LEU A 57 -6.80 -1.44 -5.61
C LEU A 57 -7.45 -1.86 -4.29
N LYS A 58 -7.97 -0.90 -3.53
CA LYS A 58 -8.66 -1.15 -2.26
C LYS A 58 -7.74 -1.71 -1.18
N LEU A 59 -6.46 -1.41 -1.26
CA LEU A 59 -5.49 -1.89 -0.28
C LEU A 59 -5.37 -0.94 0.90
N ILE A 60 -5.67 0.34 0.69
CA ILE A 60 -5.66 1.34 1.76
C ILE A 60 -6.94 2.15 1.72
N LYS A 61 -7.23 2.81 2.83
CA LYS A 61 -8.35 3.72 2.93
C LYS A 61 -7.90 4.97 3.69
N LYS A 62 -8.62 6.06 3.49
CA LYS A 62 -8.34 7.33 4.15
C LYS A 62 -9.48 7.64 5.10
N VAL A 63 -9.15 7.85 6.37
CA VAL A 63 -10.13 8.20 7.39
C VAL A 63 -9.63 9.44 8.11
N LYS A 64 -10.38 10.53 8.01
CA LYS A 64 -10.02 11.79 8.68
C LYS A 64 -8.57 12.20 8.37
N GLU A 65 -8.22 12.18 7.10
CA GLU A 65 -6.91 12.59 6.59
C GLU A 65 -5.77 11.64 6.95
N GLU A 66 -6.08 10.47 7.49
CA GLU A 66 -5.06 9.47 7.83
C GLU A 66 -5.27 8.20 7.01
N TYR A 67 -4.18 7.57 6.64
CA TYR A 67 -4.21 6.35 5.81
C TYR A 67 -4.10 5.11 6.68
N TYR A 68 -4.87 4.09 6.30
CA TYR A 68 -4.91 2.80 7.00
C TYR A 68 -4.98 1.69 5.96
N LEU A 69 -4.51 0.50 6.32
CA LEU A 69 -4.72 -0.67 5.47
C LEU A 69 -6.17 -1.13 5.59
N THR A 70 -6.71 -1.61 4.47
CA THR A 70 -7.99 -2.32 4.49
C THR A 70 -7.74 -3.77 4.85
N GLU A 71 -8.80 -4.57 5.00
CA GLU A 71 -8.64 -6.01 5.21
C GLU A 71 -7.85 -6.63 4.06
N LYS A 72 -8.13 -6.20 2.84
CA LYS A 72 -7.41 -6.69 1.67
C LYS A 72 -5.94 -6.32 1.76
N GLY A 73 -5.64 -5.10 2.21
CA GLY A 73 -4.27 -4.65 2.37
C GLY A 73 -3.52 -5.44 3.44
N ILE A 74 -4.18 -5.75 4.54
CA ILE A 74 -3.59 -6.55 5.60
C ILE A 74 -3.27 -7.96 5.10
N LYS A 75 -4.21 -8.54 4.36
CA LYS A 75 -4.02 -9.87 3.80
C LYS A 75 -2.85 -9.89 2.82
N PHE A 76 -2.77 -8.89 1.96
CA PHE A 76 -1.68 -8.78 1.01
C PHE A 76 -0.33 -8.62 1.73
N LYS A 77 -0.31 -7.80 2.78
CA LYS A 77 0.90 -7.60 3.58
C LYS A 77 1.38 -8.92 4.18
N LYS A 78 0.46 -9.73 4.68
CA LYS A 78 0.83 -11.03 5.24
C LYS A 78 1.43 -11.93 4.18
N GLU A 79 0.89 -11.88 2.96
CA GLU A 79 1.44 -12.68 1.87
C GLU A 79 2.84 -12.21 1.48
N ILE A 80 3.07 -10.90 1.51
CA ILE A 80 4.41 -10.37 1.26
C ILE A 80 5.39 -10.91 2.30
N GLU A 81 5.02 -10.86 3.56
CA GLU A 81 5.88 -11.32 4.65
C GLU A 81 6.17 -12.81 4.54
N ASN A 82 5.19 -13.58 4.12
CA ASN A 82 5.39 -15.02 3.99
C ASN A 82 6.20 -15.40 2.76
N SER A 83 6.42 -14.46 1.84
CA SER A 83 7.19 -14.72 0.63
C SER A 83 8.70 -14.58 0.84
N PHE A 84 9.11 -14.03 1.96
CA PHE A 84 10.54 -13.78 2.23
C PHE A 84 11.15 -14.75 3.25
#